data_1224c01d0a0ff16f96152839ce4b9944
#
_entry.id   1224c01d0a0ff16f96152839ce4b9944
#
_cell.length_a   1.000
_cell.length_b   1.000
_cell.length_c   1.000
_cell.angle_alpha   90.00
_cell.angle_beta   90.00
_cell.angle_gamma   90.00
#
_symmetry.space_group_name_H-M   'P 1'
#
loop_
_entity.id
_entity.type
_entity.pdbx_description
1 polymer ?
#
loop_
_entity_poly.entity_id
_entity_poly.type
_entity_poly.pdbx_seq_one_letter_code
_entity_poly.pdbx_strand_id
1 'polypeptide(L)'
;ACLGAWMLGPRIGKYNKAGTPRAIPGHNLTAMALGVFILWFCWFGFNGGSTVSMTGDDTMISAGLICFNTNLAAALATVAALIVSWVRYGKPDVSLTFNGALAGLVAITAGCDVVDPFGAAVIGIVAGVLCIFSVEFFDKIAKIDDPVGAVSVHCVNGCWGTLAVGLFATEGGLFYGGGLAKLGIQLLGVVSVAAWVLITMYIIFSIIKKTIGLRVSEKEELDGLDIHEHGLTSAYAGFAISDPTYAELDVNENTDLGEDDITKASPEKIAAAVKVTQEAPLPAGLDSGMHKVSIIVQLAKFETLKKALNDIGVTGMTVTQVMGCGLQKGSGEKYRGAEVDATLLPKVKVEVVVSKIPVDKIIDTATKALYTGHIGDGKIFVYNVAKVVKVRTGEQDYAALQDVE
;
A
#
# COMPACT_ATOMS: atom_id res chain seq x y z
N ALA A 1 -18.62 1.96 0.73
CA ALA A 1 -17.18 1.89 1.09
C ALA A 1 -16.97 2.12 2.59
N CYS A 2 -17.39 3.25 3.19
CA CYS A 2 -17.11 3.61 4.59
C CYS A 2 -17.54 2.52 5.58
N LEU A 3 -18.80 2.07 5.50
CA LEU A 3 -19.33 1.02 6.37
C LEU A 3 -18.59 -0.31 6.17
N GLY A 4 -18.27 -0.67 4.92
CA GLY A 4 -17.51 -1.87 4.62
C GLY A 4 -16.11 -1.83 5.22
N ALA A 5 -15.37 -0.73 5.06
CA ALA A 5 -14.06 -0.52 5.65
C ALA A 5 -14.11 -0.58 7.19
N TRP A 6 -15.13 0.02 7.81
CA TRP A 6 -15.32 -0.04 9.25
C TRP A 6 -15.60 -1.46 9.76
N MET A 7 -16.45 -2.23 9.07
CA MET A 7 -16.80 -3.60 9.46
C MET A 7 -15.67 -4.62 9.20
N LEU A 8 -14.85 -4.39 8.18
CA LEU A 8 -13.66 -5.18 7.84
C LEU A 8 -12.53 -4.94 8.86
N GLY A 9 -12.42 -3.72 9.34
CA GLY A 9 -11.33 -3.25 10.19
C GLY A 9 -10.09 -2.83 9.38
N PRO A 10 -9.12 -2.19 10.04
CA PRO A 10 -7.92 -1.71 9.39
C PRO A 10 -7.01 -2.88 8.97
N ARG A 11 -6.22 -2.67 7.90
CA ARG A 11 -5.15 -3.60 7.49
C ARG A 11 -4.14 -3.78 8.62
N ILE A 12 -3.52 -4.95 8.66
CA ILE A 12 -2.46 -5.24 9.63
C ILE A 12 -1.35 -4.19 9.49
N GLY A 13 -0.95 -3.60 10.61
CA GLY A 13 0.08 -2.57 10.64
C GLY A 13 -0.35 -1.16 10.26
N LYS A 14 -1.59 -0.93 9.86
CA LYS A 14 -2.08 0.42 9.50
C LYS A 14 -1.96 1.43 10.65
N TYR A 15 -2.15 0.99 11.88
CA TYR A 15 -2.04 1.84 13.06
C TYR A 15 -1.00 1.26 14.02
N ASN A 16 -0.16 2.12 14.60
CA ASN A 16 0.76 1.73 15.66
C ASN A 16 0.03 1.56 17.01
N LYS A 17 0.74 1.09 18.04
CA LYS A 17 0.17 0.90 19.40
C LYS A 17 -0.42 2.18 20.01
N ALA A 18 0.03 3.35 19.60
CA ALA A 18 -0.51 4.65 20.00
C ALA A 18 -1.72 5.10 19.16
N GLY A 19 -2.13 4.30 18.16
CA GLY A 19 -3.23 4.62 17.25
C GLY A 19 -2.89 5.67 16.19
N THR A 20 -1.61 5.93 15.93
CA THR A 20 -1.16 6.81 14.86
C THR A 20 -1.16 6.04 13.55
N PRO A 21 -1.73 6.59 12.45
CA PRO A 21 -1.74 5.90 11.17
C PRO A 21 -0.33 5.83 10.57
N ARG A 22 -0.03 4.73 9.93
CA ARG A 22 1.17 4.51 9.13
C ARG A 22 0.83 4.51 7.65
N ALA A 23 1.76 4.96 6.83
CA ALA A 23 1.59 4.91 5.38
C ALA A 23 1.81 3.47 4.89
N ILE A 24 0.82 2.95 4.17
CA ILE A 24 0.97 1.73 3.37
C ILE A 24 0.89 2.17 1.91
N PRO A 25 2.04 2.44 1.25
CA PRO A 25 2.05 2.99 -0.09
C PRO A 25 1.52 1.98 -1.12
N GLY A 26 0.91 2.50 -2.19
CA GLY A 26 0.56 1.69 -3.34
C GLY A 26 1.81 1.19 -4.08
N HIS A 27 1.72 0.04 -4.72
CA HIS A 27 2.85 -0.62 -5.36
C HIS A 27 3.28 0.01 -6.70
N ASN A 28 2.40 0.75 -7.39
CA ASN A 28 2.69 1.29 -8.71
C ASN A 28 1.92 2.59 -9.02
N LEU A 29 2.59 3.74 -8.85
CA LEU A 29 2.00 5.05 -9.14
C LEU A 29 1.75 5.28 -10.63
N THR A 30 2.55 4.68 -11.53
CA THR A 30 2.34 4.80 -12.97
C THR A 30 1.06 4.08 -13.41
N ALA A 31 0.81 2.88 -12.86
CA ALA A 31 -0.45 2.17 -13.11
C ALA A 31 -1.65 2.94 -12.53
N MET A 32 -1.49 3.58 -11.36
CA MET A 32 -2.51 4.47 -10.81
C MET A 32 -2.81 5.65 -11.73
N ALA A 33 -1.77 6.31 -12.27
CA ALA A 33 -1.92 7.41 -13.22
C ALA A 33 -2.70 6.97 -14.49
N LEU A 34 -2.36 5.80 -15.04
CA LEU A 34 -3.08 5.23 -16.17
C LEU A 34 -4.55 4.95 -15.83
N GLY A 35 -4.82 4.40 -14.63
CA GLY A 35 -6.18 4.17 -14.15
C GLY A 35 -7.01 5.46 -14.06
N VAL A 36 -6.40 6.53 -13.50
CA VAL A 36 -7.05 7.85 -13.42
C VAL A 36 -7.30 8.44 -14.79
N PHE A 37 -6.34 8.32 -15.71
CA PHE A 37 -6.51 8.76 -17.11
C PHE A 37 -7.70 8.05 -17.79
N ILE A 38 -7.79 6.72 -17.65
CA ILE A 38 -8.89 5.92 -18.21
C ILE A 38 -10.22 6.37 -17.60
N LEU A 39 -10.29 6.52 -16.27
CA LEU A 39 -11.50 6.97 -15.59
C LEU A 39 -11.92 8.38 -16.02
N TRP A 40 -10.99 9.30 -16.16
CA TRP A 40 -11.27 10.66 -16.61
C TRP A 40 -11.79 10.67 -18.04
N PHE A 41 -11.13 9.95 -18.94
CA PHE A 41 -11.58 9.82 -20.33
C PHE A 41 -12.98 9.19 -20.42
N CYS A 42 -13.22 8.10 -19.71
CA CYS A 42 -14.52 7.44 -19.68
C CYS A 42 -15.62 8.29 -19.04
N TRP A 43 -15.24 9.27 -18.20
CA TRP A 43 -16.22 10.14 -17.54
C TRP A 43 -16.92 11.09 -18.49
N PHE A 44 -16.31 11.43 -19.62
CA PHE A 44 -17.01 12.12 -20.72
C PHE A 44 -18.15 11.26 -21.25
N GLY A 45 -17.96 9.95 -21.37
CA GLY A 45 -19.03 9.03 -21.70
C GLY A 45 -20.07 8.89 -20.60
N PHE A 46 -19.63 8.88 -19.34
CA PHE A 46 -20.53 8.79 -18.20
C PHE A 46 -21.44 10.02 -18.10
N ASN A 47 -20.91 11.22 -18.03
CA ASN A 47 -21.69 12.46 -17.91
C ASN A 47 -22.33 12.86 -19.24
N GLY A 48 -21.56 12.93 -20.32
CA GLY A 48 -22.07 13.32 -21.64
C GLY A 48 -23.07 12.31 -22.21
N GLY A 49 -22.83 11.01 -22.02
CA GLY A 49 -23.76 9.96 -22.46
C GLY A 49 -25.06 9.92 -21.66
N SER A 50 -25.12 10.53 -20.48
CA SER A 50 -26.33 10.63 -19.67
C SER A 50 -27.40 11.56 -20.28
N THR A 51 -27.09 12.30 -21.36
CA THR A 51 -28.11 12.99 -22.19
C THR A 51 -29.06 12.03 -22.89
N VAL A 52 -28.70 10.72 -22.95
CA VAL A 52 -29.49 9.64 -23.58
C VAL A 52 -29.68 9.81 -25.09
N SER A 53 -29.40 10.96 -25.64
CA SER A 53 -29.45 11.27 -27.09
C SER A 53 -28.32 12.21 -27.49
N MET A 54 -27.83 12.07 -28.70
CA MET A 54 -26.88 12.98 -29.34
C MET A 54 -27.43 13.53 -30.65
N THR A 55 -28.78 13.57 -30.77
CA THR A 55 -29.47 14.01 -32.00
C THR A 55 -30.11 15.38 -31.75
N GLY A 56 -29.82 16.33 -32.63
CA GLY A 56 -30.31 17.71 -32.60
C GLY A 56 -29.32 18.67 -31.91
N ASP A 57 -29.36 19.92 -32.34
CA ASP A 57 -28.38 20.95 -31.92
C ASP A 57 -28.41 21.22 -30.42
N ASP A 58 -29.58 21.30 -29.83
CA ASP A 58 -29.73 21.56 -28.37
C ASP A 58 -29.09 20.46 -27.52
N THR A 59 -29.30 19.19 -27.94
CA THR A 59 -28.70 18.05 -27.22
C THR A 59 -27.19 18.02 -27.40
N MET A 60 -26.67 18.33 -28.58
CA MET A 60 -25.23 18.40 -28.82
C MET A 60 -24.56 19.54 -28.04
N ILE A 61 -25.22 20.71 -27.98
CA ILE A 61 -24.74 21.85 -27.18
C ILE A 61 -24.73 21.48 -25.72
N SER A 62 -25.80 20.89 -25.19
CA SER A 62 -25.87 20.41 -23.81
C SER A 62 -24.77 19.40 -23.49
N ALA A 63 -24.59 18.39 -24.33
CA ALA A 63 -23.51 17.40 -24.15
C ALA A 63 -22.12 18.04 -24.18
N GLY A 64 -21.92 19.03 -25.06
CA GLY A 64 -20.67 19.81 -25.09
C GLY A 64 -20.42 20.56 -23.78
N LEU A 65 -21.44 21.23 -23.24
CA LEU A 65 -21.35 21.94 -21.96
C LEU A 65 -21.07 20.97 -20.80
N ILE A 66 -21.75 19.82 -20.77
CA ILE A 66 -21.51 18.76 -19.78
C ILE A 66 -20.07 18.27 -19.82
N CYS A 67 -19.54 17.98 -20.99
CA CYS A 67 -18.14 17.57 -21.15
C CYS A 67 -17.17 18.67 -20.73
N PHE A 68 -17.45 19.93 -21.06
CA PHE A 68 -16.65 21.08 -20.66
C PHE A 68 -16.63 21.25 -19.12
N ASN A 69 -17.80 21.26 -18.48
CA ASN A 69 -17.93 21.38 -17.02
C ASN A 69 -17.24 20.23 -16.30
N THR A 70 -17.40 19.01 -16.83
CA THR A 70 -16.75 17.79 -16.31
C THR A 70 -15.23 17.95 -16.32
N ASN A 71 -14.66 18.35 -17.46
CA ASN A 71 -13.22 18.55 -17.59
C ASN A 71 -12.70 19.69 -16.72
N LEU A 72 -13.40 20.80 -16.67
CA LEU A 72 -13.03 21.99 -15.90
C LEU A 72 -12.95 21.67 -14.40
N ALA A 73 -13.99 21.04 -13.86
CA ALA A 73 -14.04 20.67 -12.46
C ALA A 73 -12.94 19.67 -12.09
N ALA A 74 -12.71 18.65 -12.93
CA ALA A 74 -11.63 17.69 -12.71
C ALA A 74 -10.24 18.33 -12.72
N ALA A 75 -9.97 19.18 -13.69
CA ALA A 75 -8.69 19.89 -13.81
C ALA A 75 -8.42 20.80 -12.63
N LEU A 76 -9.41 21.62 -12.22
CA LEU A 76 -9.26 22.51 -11.08
C LEU A 76 -9.18 21.78 -9.74
N ALA A 77 -9.90 20.67 -9.58
CA ALA A 77 -9.77 19.81 -8.40
C ALA A 77 -8.36 19.19 -8.31
N THR A 78 -7.80 18.76 -9.43
CA THR A 78 -6.42 18.25 -9.50
C THR A 78 -5.42 19.29 -9.04
N VAL A 79 -5.51 20.51 -9.58
CA VAL A 79 -4.63 21.63 -9.22
C VAL A 79 -4.80 22.04 -7.76
N ALA A 80 -6.06 22.11 -7.27
CA ALA A 80 -6.34 22.43 -5.87
C ALA A 80 -5.74 21.38 -4.93
N ALA A 81 -5.94 20.08 -5.21
CA ALA A 81 -5.37 19.01 -4.42
C ALA A 81 -3.84 19.02 -4.44
N LEU A 82 -3.21 19.26 -5.61
CA LEU A 82 -1.77 19.42 -5.73
C LEU A 82 -1.24 20.55 -4.85
N ILE A 83 -1.84 21.75 -4.93
CA ILE A 83 -1.42 22.92 -4.16
C ILE A 83 -1.61 22.68 -2.66
N VAL A 84 -2.79 22.17 -2.25
CA VAL A 84 -3.09 21.92 -0.83
C VAL A 84 -2.15 20.88 -0.24
N SER A 85 -1.91 19.76 -0.96
CA SER A 85 -0.96 18.75 -0.49
C SER A 85 0.46 19.32 -0.41
N TRP A 86 0.87 20.12 -1.37
CA TRP A 86 2.18 20.77 -1.36
C TRP A 86 2.38 21.70 -0.16
N VAL A 87 1.42 22.61 0.06
CA VAL A 87 1.49 23.54 1.20
C VAL A 87 1.47 22.80 2.53
N ARG A 88 0.70 21.72 2.61
CA ARG A 88 0.49 20.99 3.86
C ARG A 88 1.63 20.01 4.21
N TYR A 89 2.23 19.38 3.21
CA TYR A 89 3.25 18.33 3.40
C TYR A 89 4.65 18.75 2.95
N GLY A 90 4.82 19.97 2.45
CA GLY A 90 6.10 20.49 1.94
C GLY A 90 6.49 19.96 0.55
N LYS A 91 5.81 18.94 0.05
CA LYS A 91 5.92 18.40 -1.31
C LYS A 91 4.55 17.97 -1.81
N PRO A 92 4.27 18.09 -3.13
CA PRO A 92 3.02 17.62 -3.69
C PRO A 92 2.94 16.09 -3.60
N ASP A 93 1.82 15.58 -3.08
CA ASP A 93 1.55 14.15 -3.05
C ASP A 93 0.86 13.70 -4.34
N VAL A 94 1.50 12.77 -5.05
CA VAL A 94 1.03 12.30 -6.37
C VAL A 94 -0.29 11.53 -6.23
N SER A 95 -0.43 10.68 -5.22
CA SER A 95 -1.63 9.86 -5.02
C SER A 95 -2.83 10.72 -4.64
N LEU A 96 -2.63 11.70 -3.77
CA LEU A 96 -3.67 12.66 -3.40
C LEU A 96 -4.03 13.60 -4.55
N THR A 97 -3.08 13.97 -5.39
CA THR A 97 -3.34 14.75 -6.61
C THR A 97 -4.23 13.98 -7.58
N PHE A 98 -3.98 12.68 -7.77
CA PHE A 98 -4.83 11.81 -8.57
C PHE A 98 -6.22 11.61 -7.96
N ASN A 99 -6.31 11.46 -6.64
CA ASN A 99 -7.58 11.43 -5.94
C ASN A 99 -8.35 12.74 -6.09
N GLY A 100 -7.65 13.88 -6.13
CA GLY A 100 -8.23 15.18 -6.42
C GLY A 100 -8.91 15.23 -7.79
N ALA A 101 -8.29 14.67 -8.83
CA ALA A 101 -8.88 14.57 -10.16
C ALA A 101 -10.21 13.79 -10.12
N LEU A 102 -10.20 12.62 -9.50
CA LEU A 102 -11.40 11.79 -9.37
C LEU A 102 -12.46 12.46 -8.49
N ALA A 103 -12.07 13.16 -7.42
CA ALA A 103 -12.98 13.91 -6.56
C ALA A 103 -13.71 15.03 -7.33
N GLY A 104 -13.00 15.73 -8.24
CA GLY A 104 -13.59 16.73 -9.11
C GLY A 104 -14.58 16.12 -10.10
N LEU A 105 -14.27 14.99 -10.70
CA LEU A 105 -15.16 14.23 -11.58
C LEU A 105 -16.44 13.81 -10.83
N VAL A 106 -16.30 13.27 -9.64
CA VAL A 106 -17.43 12.85 -8.80
C VAL A 106 -18.29 14.05 -8.40
N ALA A 107 -17.69 15.13 -7.93
CA ALA A 107 -18.39 16.30 -7.44
C ALA A 107 -19.20 17.02 -8.53
N ILE A 108 -18.71 17.06 -9.77
CA ILE A 108 -19.43 17.72 -10.87
C ILE A 108 -20.56 16.86 -11.42
N THR A 109 -20.52 15.54 -11.24
CA THR A 109 -21.43 14.61 -11.90
C THR A 109 -22.90 14.92 -11.65
N ALA A 110 -23.26 15.31 -10.42
CA ALA A 110 -24.66 15.63 -10.06
C ALA A 110 -25.18 16.91 -10.70
N GLY A 111 -24.32 17.84 -11.08
CA GLY A 111 -24.70 19.17 -11.56
C GLY A 111 -24.15 19.54 -12.94
N CYS A 112 -23.49 18.62 -13.64
CA CYS A 112 -22.76 18.93 -14.87
C CYS A 112 -23.60 19.55 -15.98
N ASP A 113 -24.91 19.30 -16.00
CA ASP A 113 -25.90 19.80 -16.96
C ASP A 113 -26.65 21.05 -16.52
N VAL A 114 -26.64 21.35 -15.20
CA VAL A 114 -27.45 22.43 -14.59
C VAL A 114 -26.63 23.58 -14.02
N VAL A 115 -25.31 23.47 -13.99
CA VAL A 115 -24.43 24.55 -13.54
C VAL A 115 -23.70 25.20 -14.72
N ASP A 116 -23.37 26.47 -14.57
CA ASP A 116 -22.51 27.15 -15.53
C ASP A 116 -21.00 26.84 -15.27
N PRO A 117 -20.10 27.23 -16.18
CA PRO A 117 -18.66 27.01 -16.00
C PRO A 117 -18.07 27.60 -14.72
N PHE A 118 -18.62 28.71 -14.22
CA PHE A 118 -18.15 29.28 -12.95
C PHE A 118 -18.52 28.39 -11.77
N GLY A 119 -19.78 27.92 -11.72
CA GLY A 119 -20.22 26.93 -10.73
C GLY A 119 -19.37 25.65 -10.78
N ALA A 120 -19.12 25.12 -11.98
CA ALA A 120 -18.28 23.93 -12.20
C ALA A 120 -16.85 24.16 -11.67
N ALA A 121 -16.27 25.32 -11.90
CA ALA A 121 -14.93 25.68 -11.40
C ALA A 121 -14.87 25.67 -9.87
N VAL A 122 -15.85 26.31 -9.21
CA VAL A 122 -15.91 26.36 -7.75
C VAL A 122 -16.14 24.97 -7.15
N ILE A 123 -17.05 24.18 -7.75
CA ILE A 123 -17.30 22.79 -7.34
C ILE A 123 -16.03 21.97 -7.37
N GLY A 124 -15.24 22.09 -8.44
CA GLY A 124 -13.97 21.38 -8.60
C GLY A 124 -12.92 21.79 -7.58
N ILE A 125 -12.71 23.11 -7.39
CA ILE A 125 -11.72 23.61 -6.41
C ILE A 125 -12.04 23.10 -5.00
N VAL A 126 -13.31 23.23 -4.59
CA VAL A 126 -13.75 22.74 -3.27
C VAL A 126 -13.58 21.24 -3.14
N ALA A 127 -13.88 20.47 -4.19
CA ALA A 127 -13.71 19.02 -4.19
C ALA A 127 -12.24 18.60 -3.97
N GLY A 128 -11.30 19.27 -4.64
CA GLY A 128 -9.87 19.00 -4.45
C GLY A 128 -9.40 19.26 -3.03
N VAL A 129 -9.81 20.39 -2.44
CA VAL A 129 -9.54 20.73 -1.04
C VAL A 129 -10.17 19.73 -0.08
N LEU A 130 -11.44 19.45 -0.27
CA LEU A 130 -12.24 18.56 0.58
C LEU A 130 -11.70 17.13 0.56
N CYS A 131 -11.21 16.66 -0.58
CA CYS A 131 -10.59 15.35 -0.73
C CYS A 131 -9.42 15.17 0.24
N ILE A 132 -8.48 16.12 0.29
CA ILE A 132 -7.31 16.06 1.17
C ILE A 132 -7.73 16.00 2.65
N PHE A 133 -8.57 16.93 3.08
CA PHE A 133 -8.98 16.99 4.47
C PHE A 133 -9.83 15.78 4.90
N SER A 134 -10.65 15.23 4.01
CA SER A 134 -11.45 14.04 4.30
C SER A 134 -10.58 12.78 4.42
N VAL A 135 -9.55 12.61 3.58
CA VAL A 135 -8.59 11.52 3.73
C VAL A 135 -7.93 11.58 5.11
N GLU A 136 -7.44 12.76 5.51
CA GLU A 136 -6.86 12.92 6.85
C GLU A 136 -7.85 12.66 7.98
N PHE A 137 -9.10 13.09 7.82
CA PHE A 137 -10.16 12.85 8.80
C PHE A 137 -10.40 11.34 9.00
N PHE A 138 -10.59 10.59 7.91
CA PHE A 138 -10.81 9.15 8.01
C PHE A 138 -9.61 8.42 8.58
N ASP A 139 -8.42 8.79 8.17
CA ASP A 139 -7.18 8.13 8.59
C ASP A 139 -6.81 8.44 10.05
N LYS A 140 -6.85 9.72 10.45
CA LYS A 140 -6.34 10.18 11.75
C LYS A 140 -7.40 10.23 12.85
N ILE A 141 -8.65 10.62 12.51
CA ILE A 141 -9.72 10.90 13.49
C ILE A 141 -10.68 9.72 13.55
N ALA A 142 -11.32 9.36 12.44
CA ALA A 142 -12.28 8.28 12.38
C ALA A 142 -11.63 6.89 12.50
N LYS A 143 -10.33 6.79 12.19
CA LYS A 143 -9.54 5.54 12.18
C LYS A 143 -10.19 4.45 11.33
N ILE A 144 -10.71 4.86 10.19
CA ILE A 144 -11.24 3.97 9.16
C ILE A 144 -10.19 3.85 8.07
N ASP A 145 -9.69 2.64 7.85
CA ASP A 145 -8.70 2.38 6.81
C ASP A 145 -9.39 2.39 5.43
N ASP A 146 -9.15 3.45 4.67
CA ASP A 146 -9.61 3.62 3.30
C ASP A 146 -8.40 3.57 2.35
N PRO A 147 -8.01 2.38 1.88
CA PRO A 147 -6.71 2.15 1.23
C PRO A 147 -6.42 3.04 0.03
N VAL A 148 -7.47 3.40 -0.71
CA VAL A 148 -7.36 4.17 -1.97
C VAL A 148 -8.05 5.53 -1.90
N GLY A 149 -8.57 5.92 -0.74
CA GLY A 149 -9.31 7.18 -0.60
C GLY A 149 -10.72 7.15 -1.20
N ALA A 150 -11.31 5.94 -1.38
CA ALA A 150 -12.61 5.78 -2.01
C ALA A 150 -13.75 6.49 -1.24
N VAL A 151 -13.68 6.49 0.09
CA VAL A 151 -14.68 7.20 0.91
C VAL A 151 -14.59 8.70 0.68
N SER A 152 -13.38 9.24 0.67
CA SER A 152 -13.14 10.67 0.47
C SER A 152 -13.49 11.12 -0.95
N VAL A 153 -13.13 10.31 -1.96
CA VAL A 153 -13.41 10.63 -3.37
C VAL A 153 -14.89 10.49 -3.69
N HIS A 154 -15.52 9.37 -3.34
CA HIS A 154 -16.89 9.06 -3.81
C HIS A 154 -17.98 9.47 -2.81
N CYS A 155 -17.82 9.16 -1.52
CA CYS A 155 -18.86 9.48 -0.55
C CYS A 155 -18.87 10.99 -0.22
N VAL A 156 -17.73 11.53 0.23
CA VAL A 156 -17.66 12.93 0.67
C VAL A 156 -17.89 13.88 -0.50
N ASN A 157 -17.18 13.66 -1.61
CA ASN A 157 -17.33 14.54 -2.78
C ASN A 157 -18.61 14.28 -3.57
N GLY A 158 -19.21 13.09 -3.49
CA GLY A 158 -20.55 12.85 -4.02
C GLY A 158 -21.63 13.62 -3.24
N CYS A 159 -21.54 13.63 -1.90
CA CYS A 159 -22.39 14.46 -1.05
C CYS A 159 -22.21 15.95 -1.36
N TRP A 160 -20.93 16.40 -1.48
CA TRP A 160 -20.63 17.78 -1.85
C TRP A 160 -21.25 18.14 -3.21
N GLY A 161 -21.04 17.32 -4.25
CA GLY A 161 -21.56 17.59 -5.59
C GLY A 161 -23.08 17.65 -5.63
N THR A 162 -23.75 16.75 -4.91
CA THR A 162 -25.23 16.75 -4.79
C THR A 162 -25.72 18.03 -4.11
N LEU A 163 -25.11 18.44 -2.99
CA LEU A 163 -25.46 19.69 -2.33
C LEU A 163 -25.13 20.92 -3.19
N ALA A 164 -24.05 20.86 -3.96
CA ALA A 164 -23.62 21.93 -4.85
C ALA A 164 -24.65 22.23 -5.96
N VAL A 165 -25.46 21.26 -6.39
CA VAL A 165 -26.61 21.51 -7.28
C VAL A 165 -27.58 22.50 -6.62
N GLY A 166 -27.87 22.35 -5.32
CA GLY A 166 -28.70 23.27 -4.57
C GLY A 166 -28.13 24.68 -4.45
N LEU A 167 -26.83 24.81 -4.55
CA LEU A 167 -26.10 26.09 -4.47
C LEU A 167 -25.93 26.77 -5.83
N PHE A 168 -25.46 26.01 -6.85
CA PHE A 168 -24.93 26.53 -8.10
C PHE A 168 -25.79 26.24 -9.34
N ALA A 169 -26.94 25.54 -9.22
CA ALA A 169 -27.81 25.36 -10.37
C ALA A 169 -28.28 26.73 -10.88
N THR A 170 -28.14 26.96 -12.19
CA THR A 170 -28.53 28.22 -12.85
C THR A 170 -30.01 28.52 -12.71
N GLU A 171 -30.83 27.44 -12.62
CA GLU A 171 -32.25 27.56 -12.30
C GLU A 171 -32.54 27.05 -10.90
N GLY A 172 -32.95 27.93 -9.99
CA GLY A 172 -33.38 27.62 -8.64
C GLY A 172 -32.24 27.31 -7.65
N GLY A 173 -30.99 27.53 -8.00
CA GLY A 173 -29.86 27.46 -7.08
C GLY A 173 -29.82 28.66 -6.14
N LEU A 174 -29.28 28.47 -4.93
CA LEU A 174 -29.22 29.51 -3.91
C LEU A 174 -28.50 30.77 -4.41
N PHE A 175 -27.35 30.61 -5.05
CA PHE A 175 -26.56 31.74 -5.55
C PHE A 175 -27.12 32.38 -6.83
N TYR A 176 -28.10 31.76 -7.44
CA TYR A 176 -28.85 32.26 -8.60
C TYR A 176 -30.28 32.75 -8.25
N GLY A 177 -30.51 33.03 -6.97
CA GLY A 177 -31.75 33.66 -6.49
C GLY A 177 -32.91 32.67 -6.22
N GLY A 178 -32.65 31.34 -6.30
CA GLY A 178 -33.69 30.33 -6.09
C GLY A 178 -34.02 29.99 -4.62
N GLY A 179 -33.34 30.64 -3.67
CA GLY A 179 -33.53 30.37 -2.25
C GLY A 179 -33.06 28.99 -1.80
N LEU A 180 -33.52 28.53 -0.62
CA LEU A 180 -33.03 27.31 0.02
C LEU A 180 -33.80 26.03 -0.40
N ALA A 181 -34.85 26.15 -1.20
CA ALA A 181 -35.72 25.00 -1.50
C ALA A 181 -34.99 23.87 -2.22
N LYS A 182 -34.24 24.19 -3.26
CA LYS A 182 -33.44 23.16 -4.03
C LYS A 182 -32.38 22.55 -3.14
N LEU A 183 -31.68 23.34 -2.33
CA LEU A 183 -30.66 22.84 -1.40
C LEU A 183 -31.29 21.89 -0.35
N GLY A 184 -32.48 22.23 0.16
CA GLY A 184 -33.22 21.36 1.09
C GLY A 184 -33.61 20.02 0.47
N ILE A 185 -34.02 20.02 -0.80
CA ILE A 185 -34.34 18.79 -1.56
C ILE A 185 -33.07 17.92 -1.74
N GLN A 186 -31.93 18.52 -2.13
CA GLN A 186 -30.69 17.80 -2.29
C GLN A 186 -30.18 17.22 -0.96
N LEU A 187 -30.31 17.97 0.14
CA LEU A 187 -29.96 17.47 1.46
C LEU A 187 -30.85 16.29 1.88
N LEU A 188 -32.18 16.39 1.65
CA LEU A 188 -33.07 15.27 1.88
C LEU A 188 -32.69 14.03 1.07
N GLY A 189 -32.31 14.20 -0.20
CA GLY A 189 -31.83 13.13 -1.05
C GLY A 189 -30.56 12.45 -0.50
N VAL A 190 -29.55 13.24 -0.12
CA VAL A 190 -28.33 12.73 0.49
C VAL A 190 -28.62 11.94 1.76
N VAL A 191 -29.43 12.49 2.68
CA VAL A 191 -29.76 11.81 3.94
C VAL A 191 -30.56 10.53 3.71
N SER A 192 -31.53 10.55 2.78
CA SER A 192 -32.34 9.38 2.46
C SER A 192 -31.50 8.23 1.88
N VAL A 193 -30.61 8.55 0.92
CA VAL A 193 -29.70 7.56 0.32
C VAL A 193 -28.71 7.04 1.37
N ALA A 194 -28.14 7.94 2.19
CA ALA A 194 -27.21 7.54 3.26
C ALA A 194 -27.89 6.58 4.26
N ALA A 195 -29.11 6.90 4.71
CA ALA A 195 -29.86 6.03 5.62
C ALA A 195 -30.15 4.66 5.00
N TRP A 196 -30.64 4.64 3.76
CA TRP A 196 -30.91 3.40 3.04
C TRP A 196 -29.66 2.54 2.90
N VAL A 197 -28.55 3.11 2.41
CA VAL A 197 -27.30 2.40 2.18
C VAL A 197 -26.69 1.90 3.49
N LEU A 198 -26.69 2.71 4.55
CA LEU A 198 -26.15 2.29 5.85
C LEU A 198 -26.93 1.10 6.43
N ILE A 199 -28.28 1.15 6.39
CA ILE A 199 -29.13 0.07 6.92
C ILE A 199 -28.93 -1.21 6.10
N THR A 200 -29.12 -1.12 4.79
CA THR A 200 -29.05 -2.32 3.91
C THR A 200 -27.68 -2.95 3.90
N MET A 201 -26.62 -2.16 3.79
CA MET A 201 -25.26 -2.69 3.76
C MET A 201 -24.79 -3.22 5.11
N TYR A 202 -25.26 -2.63 6.22
CA TYR A 202 -25.00 -3.20 7.55
C TYR A 202 -25.60 -4.60 7.70
N ILE A 203 -26.82 -4.80 7.21
CA ILE A 203 -27.46 -6.11 7.22
C ILE A 203 -26.68 -7.09 6.33
N ILE A 204 -26.38 -6.71 5.10
CA ILE A 204 -25.68 -7.56 4.12
C ILE A 204 -24.31 -7.96 4.65
N PHE A 205 -23.47 -6.99 5.05
CA PHE A 205 -22.14 -7.31 5.57
C PHE A 205 -22.18 -8.11 6.86
N SER A 206 -23.21 -7.92 7.72
CA SER A 206 -23.38 -8.73 8.93
C SER A 206 -23.72 -10.19 8.60
N ILE A 207 -24.53 -10.42 7.56
CA ILE A 207 -24.83 -11.77 7.07
C ILE A 207 -23.56 -12.42 6.52
N ILE A 208 -22.84 -11.73 5.65
CA ILE A 208 -21.58 -12.23 5.05
C ILE A 208 -20.57 -12.57 6.16
N LYS A 209 -20.39 -11.66 7.12
CA LYS A 209 -19.46 -11.85 8.25
C LYS A 209 -19.77 -13.10 9.08
N LYS A 210 -21.06 -13.41 9.25
CA LYS A 210 -21.51 -14.57 10.03
C LYS A 210 -21.52 -15.88 9.27
N THR A 211 -21.55 -15.84 7.94
CA THR A 211 -21.66 -17.04 7.08
C THR A 211 -20.32 -17.45 6.49
N ILE A 212 -19.78 -16.67 5.59
CA ILE A 212 -18.55 -16.97 4.84
C ILE A 212 -17.32 -16.18 5.32
N GLY A 213 -17.52 -15.21 6.21
CA GLY A 213 -16.46 -14.30 6.67
C GLY A 213 -16.31 -13.08 5.76
N LEU A 214 -15.78 -11.98 6.31
CA LEU A 214 -15.50 -10.74 5.58
C LEU A 214 -14.00 -10.50 5.36
N ARG A 215 -13.15 -11.16 6.14
CA ARG A 215 -11.72 -10.94 6.14
C ARG A 215 -10.99 -12.28 6.09
N VAL A 216 -9.93 -12.33 5.34
CA VAL A 216 -9.00 -13.44 5.29
C VAL A 216 -8.25 -13.62 6.62
N SER A 217 -7.58 -14.74 6.81
CA SER A 217 -6.74 -14.95 7.99
C SER A 217 -5.55 -13.97 8.00
N GLU A 218 -5.02 -13.71 9.18
CA GLU A 218 -3.85 -12.85 9.36
C GLU A 218 -2.65 -13.33 8.54
N LYS A 219 -2.44 -14.63 8.48
CA LYS A 219 -1.40 -15.25 7.68
C LYS A 219 -1.57 -14.97 6.18
N GLU A 220 -2.76 -15.15 5.65
CA GLU A 220 -3.05 -14.87 4.23
C GLU A 220 -2.87 -13.39 3.90
N GLU A 221 -3.27 -12.49 4.81
CA GLU A 221 -3.07 -11.05 4.64
C GLU A 221 -1.59 -10.66 4.60
N LEU A 222 -0.75 -11.30 5.44
CA LEU A 222 0.70 -11.06 5.48
C LEU A 222 1.43 -11.70 4.29
N ASP A 223 1.04 -12.90 3.89
CA ASP A 223 1.64 -13.61 2.74
C ASP A 223 1.28 -12.93 1.40
N GLY A 224 0.15 -12.23 1.36
CA GLY A 224 -0.43 -11.63 0.16
C GLY A 224 -1.50 -12.52 -0.48
N LEU A 225 -2.60 -11.89 -0.90
CA LEU A 225 -3.80 -12.58 -1.36
C LEU A 225 -3.63 -13.29 -2.71
N ASP A 226 -2.72 -12.79 -3.58
CA ASP A 226 -2.55 -13.34 -4.92
C ASP A 226 -2.20 -14.83 -4.92
N ILE A 227 -1.37 -15.27 -3.96
CA ILE A 227 -0.98 -16.67 -3.82
C ILE A 227 -2.16 -17.51 -3.32
N HIS A 228 -2.88 -17.02 -2.31
CA HIS A 228 -3.94 -17.77 -1.65
C HIS A 228 -5.23 -17.82 -2.46
N GLU A 229 -5.59 -16.73 -3.15
CA GLU A 229 -6.84 -16.64 -3.92
C GLU A 229 -6.68 -17.11 -5.38
N HIS A 230 -5.51 -16.86 -6.00
CA HIS A 230 -5.31 -17.10 -7.41
C HIS A 230 -4.27 -18.20 -7.71
N GLY A 231 -3.49 -18.64 -6.72
CA GLY A 231 -2.41 -19.60 -6.89
C GLY A 231 -1.25 -19.08 -7.74
N LEU A 232 -1.12 -17.76 -7.87
CA LEU A 232 -0.10 -17.09 -8.68
C LEU A 232 0.73 -16.18 -7.79
N THR A 233 2.05 -16.13 -8.04
CA THR A 233 2.88 -15.08 -7.48
C THR A 233 2.42 -13.73 -8.02
N SER A 234 2.28 -12.73 -7.14
CA SER A 234 1.93 -11.37 -7.54
C SER A 234 2.84 -10.88 -8.67
N ALA A 235 2.28 -10.18 -9.66
CA ALA A 235 3.06 -9.47 -10.66
C ALA A 235 4.00 -8.41 -10.04
N TYR A 236 3.81 -8.11 -8.78
CA TYR A 236 4.59 -7.18 -7.96
C TYR A 236 5.50 -7.89 -6.94
N ALA A 237 5.62 -9.21 -7.02
CA ALA A 237 6.59 -9.99 -6.24
C ALA A 237 8.01 -9.56 -6.61
N GLY A 238 8.50 -8.56 -6.00
CA GLY A 238 9.78 -7.94 -6.31
C GLY A 238 9.89 -6.54 -5.72
N PHE A 239 8.79 -5.96 -5.26
CA PHE A 239 8.82 -4.73 -4.48
C PHE A 239 8.95 -5.11 -3.01
N ALA A 240 10.13 -4.89 -2.43
CA ALA A 240 10.29 -4.92 -0.98
C ALA A 240 9.44 -3.79 -0.41
N ILE A 241 8.36 -4.13 0.27
CA ILE A 241 7.65 -3.18 1.12
C ILE A 241 8.55 -2.99 2.32
N SER A 242 9.34 -1.92 2.33
CA SER A 242 10.15 -1.53 3.48
C SER A 242 9.24 -0.86 4.52
N ASP A 243 8.30 -1.61 5.08
CA ASP A 243 7.45 -1.14 6.15
C ASP A 243 7.95 -1.72 7.49
N PRO A 244 8.43 -0.87 8.42
CA PRO A 244 8.86 -1.32 9.74
C PRO A 244 7.76 -1.99 10.56
N THR A 245 6.50 -1.85 10.16
CA THR A 245 5.34 -2.46 10.81
C THR A 245 5.39 -3.99 10.80
N TYR A 246 5.82 -4.59 9.69
CA TYR A 246 5.90 -6.05 9.58
C TYR A 246 6.99 -6.62 10.51
N ALA A 247 8.06 -5.87 10.75
CA ALA A 247 9.09 -6.26 11.70
C ALA A 247 8.60 -6.26 13.17
N GLU A 248 7.66 -5.37 13.52
CA GLU A 248 7.09 -5.33 14.88
C GLU A 248 6.08 -6.47 15.12
N LEU A 249 5.40 -6.96 14.09
CA LEU A 249 4.46 -8.08 14.19
C LEU A 249 5.20 -9.41 14.40
N ASP A 250 6.27 -9.64 13.65
CA ASP A 250 7.09 -10.84 13.77
C ASP A 250 7.82 -10.97 15.14
N VAL A 251 8.17 -9.84 15.76
CA VAL A 251 8.87 -9.83 17.06
C VAL A 251 7.95 -10.27 18.21
N ASN A 252 6.63 -10.07 18.09
CA ASN A 252 5.70 -10.47 19.16
C ASN A 252 5.35 -11.96 19.16
N GLU A 253 5.48 -12.66 18.01
CA GLU A 253 5.29 -14.11 17.96
C GLU A 253 6.54 -14.91 18.38
N ASN A 254 7.75 -14.32 18.24
CA ASN A 254 9.01 -14.99 18.55
C ASN A 254 9.52 -14.77 19.99
N THR A 255 8.82 -14.02 20.83
CA THR A 255 9.25 -13.78 22.22
C THR A 255 8.91 -14.91 23.18
N ASP A 256 8.20 -15.95 22.72
CA ASP A 256 7.81 -17.09 23.57
C ASP A 256 8.45 -18.43 23.13
N LEU A 257 9.43 -18.41 22.23
CA LEU A 257 10.22 -19.60 21.93
C LEU A 257 11.33 -19.74 22.98
N GLY A 258 10.94 -20.20 24.18
CA GLY A 258 11.90 -20.70 25.17
C GLY A 258 12.75 -21.84 24.56
N GLU A 259 13.93 -22.05 25.10
CA GLU A 259 14.91 -23.08 24.74
C GLU A 259 14.33 -24.51 24.67
N ASP A 260 13.08 -24.70 25.04
CA ASP A 260 12.41 -26.01 25.16
C ASP A 260 11.78 -26.56 23.87
N ASP A 261 11.72 -25.78 22.77
CA ASP A 261 10.96 -26.23 21.59
C ASP A 261 11.73 -27.13 20.62
N ILE A 262 13.06 -27.24 20.76
CA ILE A 262 13.89 -28.18 20.00
C ILE A 262 13.58 -29.63 20.37
N THR A 263 13.09 -29.88 21.59
CA THR A 263 12.76 -31.22 22.09
C THR A 263 11.38 -31.72 21.62
N LYS A 264 10.55 -30.88 21.04
CA LYS A 264 9.19 -31.21 20.58
C LYS A 264 9.07 -31.47 19.07
N ALA A 265 10.19 -31.44 18.33
CA ALA A 265 10.19 -31.77 16.92
C ALA A 265 9.84 -33.25 16.71
N SER A 266 9.03 -33.55 15.69
CA SER A 266 8.68 -34.95 15.38
C SER A 266 9.94 -35.75 15.01
N PRO A 267 9.96 -37.06 15.26
CA PRO A 267 11.09 -37.92 14.92
C PRO A 267 11.53 -37.83 13.46
N GLU A 268 10.62 -37.56 12.53
CA GLU A 268 10.89 -37.35 11.12
C GLU A 268 11.63 -36.06 10.85
N LYS A 269 11.33 -34.99 11.60
CA LYS A 269 12.04 -33.71 11.50
C LYS A 269 13.44 -33.79 12.08
N ILE A 270 13.63 -34.53 13.18
CA ILE A 270 14.92 -34.79 13.79
C ILE A 270 15.82 -35.66 12.87
N ALA A 271 15.23 -36.64 12.20
CA ALA A 271 15.96 -37.50 11.25
C ALA A 271 16.36 -36.76 9.96
N ALA A 272 15.63 -35.71 9.57
CA ALA A 272 15.95 -34.86 8.44
C ALA A 272 16.94 -33.74 8.77
N ALA A 273 17.22 -33.50 10.06
CA ALA A 273 18.19 -32.49 10.49
C ALA A 273 19.61 -33.02 10.24
N VAL A 274 20.32 -32.36 9.32
CA VAL A 274 21.75 -32.63 9.09
C VAL A 274 22.52 -32.08 10.27
N LYS A 275 23.27 -32.93 10.98
CA LYS A 275 24.21 -32.51 12.02
C LYS A 275 25.20 -31.50 11.43
N VAL A 276 25.23 -30.31 11.96
CA VAL A 276 26.28 -29.34 11.65
C VAL A 276 27.57 -29.86 12.30
N THR A 277 28.45 -30.47 11.50
CA THR A 277 29.84 -30.71 11.91
C THR A 277 30.55 -29.36 11.84
N GLN A 278 31.13 -28.93 12.96
CA GLN A 278 32.06 -27.80 12.97
C GLN A 278 33.22 -28.13 12.02
N GLU A 279 33.26 -27.43 10.88
CA GLU A 279 34.40 -27.51 10.00
C GLU A 279 35.57 -26.72 10.57
N ALA A 280 36.79 -27.21 10.24
CA ALA A 280 38.05 -26.68 10.71
C ALA A 280 38.20 -25.17 10.44
N PRO A 281 38.93 -24.43 11.29
CA PRO A 281 39.21 -23.02 11.09
C PRO A 281 39.93 -22.81 9.71
N LEU A 282 39.49 -21.72 9.02
CA LEU A 282 40.16 -21.27 7.81
C LEU A 282 41.66 -21.11 8.03
N PRO A 283 42.54 -21.43 7.01
CA PRO A 283 43.97 -21.29 7.15
C PRO A 283 44.36 -19.89 7.60
N ALA A 284 45.10 -19.79 8.70
CA ALA A 284 45.65 -18.54 9.20
C ALA A 284 46.62 -17.96 8.17
N GLY A 285 46.24 -16.87 7.50
CA GLY A 285 47.15 -16.18 6.55
C GLY A 285 46.47 -15.20 5.58
N LEU A 286 45.16 -15.21 5.48
CA LEU A 286 44.41 -14.33 4.56
C LEU A 286 43.28 -13.53 5.27
N ASP A 287 43.29 -13.47 6.59
CA ASP A 287 42.25 -12.72 7.32
C ASP A 287 42.64 -11.25 7.38
N SER A 288 41.95 -10.42 6.59
CA SER A 288 42.08 -8.96 6.60
C SER A 288 41.42 -8.32 7.82
N GLY A 289 40.72 -9.08 8.66
CA GLY A 289 39.87 -8.58 9.73
C GLY A 289 38.58 -7.92 9.21
N MET A 290 38.36 -7.95 7.90
CA MET A 290 37.17 -7.43 7.25
C MET A 290 36.40 -8.56 6.56
N HIS A 291 35.13 -8.71 6.89
CA HIS A 291 34.31 -9.78 6.35
C HIS A 291 33.03 -9.25 5.72
N LYS A 292 32.66 -9.81 4.56
CA LYS A 292 31.37 -9.63 3.95
C LYS A 292 30.47 -10.81 4.32
N VAL A 293 29.39 -10.54 5.00
CA VAL A 293 28.35 -11.52 5.31
C VAL A 293 27.21 -11.33 4.32
N SER A 294 26.90 -12.37 3.54
CA SER A 294 25.83 -12.39 2.55
C SER A 294 24.73 -13.33 3.03
N ILE A 295 23.54 -12.83 3.25
CA ILE A 295 22.41 -13.56 3.81
C ILE A 295 21.32 -13.62 2.74
N ILE A 296 20.93 -14.82 2.33
CA ILE A 296 19.79 -15.03 1.43
C ILE A 296 18.60 -15.45 2.27
N VAL A 297 17.53 -14.68 2.22
CA VAL A 297 16.35 -14.81 3.08
C VAL A 297 15.05 -14.69 2.28
N GLN A 298 13.96 -15.17 2.82
CA GLN A 298 12.61 -14.93 2.27
C GLN A 298 12.27 -13.44 2.39
N LEU A 299 11.54 -12.91 1.40
CA LEU A 299 11.13 -11.50 1.39
C LEU A 299 10.38 -11.11 2.66
N ALA A 300 9.47 -11.95 3.14
CA ALA A 300 8.67 -11.71 4.34
C ALA A 300 9.50 -11.56 5.64
N LYS A 301 10.71 -12.15 5.69
CA LYS A 301 11.60 -12.09 6.85
C LYS A 301 12.66 -10.99 6.77
N PHE A 302 12.67 -10.19 5.71
CA PHE A 302 13.71 -9.17 5.49
C PHE A 302 13.70 -8.10 6.58
N GLU A 303 12.54 -7.56 6.94
CA GLU A 303 12.44 -6.48 7.94
C GLU A 303 12.85 -6.98 9.35
N THR A 304 12.48 -8.20 9.71
CA THR A 304 12.93 -8.84 10.95
C THR A 304 14.45 -8.95 11.01
N LEU A 305 15.07 -9.42 9.92
CA LEU A 305 16.53 -9.49 9.82
C LEU A 305 17.18 -8.11 9.91
N LYS A 306 16.67 -7.13 9.18
CA LYS A 306 17.18 -5.75 9.16
C LYS A 306 17.15 -5.13 10.56
N LYS A 307 16.04 -5.28 11.29
CA LYS A 307 15.92 -4.79 12.66
C LYS A 307 16.94 -5.47 13.57
N ALA A 308 17.02 -6.80 13.53
CA ALA A 308 17.96 -7.55 14.37
C ALA A 308 19.44 -7.19 14.10
N LEU A 309 19.81 -6.94 12.84
CA LEU A 309 21.16 -6.50 12.48
C LEU A 309 21.42 -5.06 12.95
N ASN A 310 20.46 -4.15 12.82
CA ASN A 310 20.58 -2.78 13.34
C ASN A 310 20.77 -2.76 14.87
N ASP A 311 20.05 -3.61 15.60
CA ASP A 311 20.12 -3.69 17.07
C ASP A 311 21.51 -4.11 17.59
N ILE A 312 22.30 -4.81 16.77
CA ILE A 312 23.69 -5.16 17.10
C ILE A 312 24.73 -4.18 16.54
N GLY A 313 24.27 -3.07 15.92
CA GLY A 313 25.13 -1.99 15.41
C GLY A 313 25.54 -2.09 13.95
N VAL A 314 24.88 -2.92 13.14
CA VAL A 314 25.07 -2.93 11.68
C VAL A 314 24.27 -1.78 11.08
N THR A 315 24.94 -0.71 10.63
CA THR A 315 24.31 0.50 10.08
C THR A 315 24.22 0.51 8.56
N GLY A 316 25.12 -0.18 7.85
CA GLY A 316 25.18 -0.24 6.40
C GLY A 316 24.90 -1.64 5.87
N MET A 317 23.90 -1.77 4.99
CA MET A 317 23.63 -3.02 4.29
C MET A 317 23.22 -2.78 2.84
N THR A 318 23.63 -3.68 1.96
CA THR A 318 23.21 -3.69 0.55
C THR A 318 22.17 -4.78 0.37
N VAL A 319 21.04 -4.42 -0.22
CA VAL A 319 19.90 -5.31 -0.41
C VAL A 319 19.67 -5.52 -1.90
N THR A 320 19.62 -6.78 -2.33
CA THR A 320 19.39 -7.16 -3.72
C THR A 320 18.29 -8.22 -3.78
N GLN A 321 17.33 -8.04 -4.64
CA GLN A 321 16.35 -9.08 -4.92
C GLN A 321 16.99 -10.18 -5.79
N VAL A 322 16.74 -11.43 -5.44
CA VAL A 322 17.26 -12.57 -6.14
C VAL A 322 16.19 -13.64 -6.31
N MET A 323 16.31 -14.44 -7.36
CA MET A 323 15.47 -15.61 -7.55
C MET A 323 16.26 -16.86 -7.09
N GLY A 324 15.64 -17.65 -6.21
CA GLY A 324 16.24 -18.86 -5.67
C GLY A 324 15.58 -20.12 -6.22
N CYS A 325 16.39 -21.10 -6.63
CA CYS A 325 15.96 -22.46 -6.94
C CYS A 325 16.50 -23.41 -5.88
N GLY A 326 15.68 -24.31 -5.36
CA GLY A 326 16.11 -25.27 -4.33
C GLY A 326 15.06 -26.34 -4.06
N LEU A 327 15.28 -27.10 -2.98
CA LEU A 327 14.36 -28.17 -2.55
C LEU A 327 12.97 -27.66 -2.12
N GLN A 328 12.85 -26.37 -1.84
CA GLN A 328 11.55 -25.74 -1.61
C GLN A 328 10.83 -25.64 -2.97
N LYS A 329 10.04 -26.67 -3.28
CA LYS A 329 9.10 -26.57 -4.40
C LYS A 329 8.00 -25.61 -3.99
N GLY A 330 7.71 -24.62 -4.84
CA GLY A 330 6.51 -23.79 -4.70
C GLY A 330 5.29 -24.71 -4.61
N SER A 331 4.27 -24.31 -3.87
CA SER A 331 2.97 -25.01 -3.90
C SER A 331 2.53 -25.06 -5.37
N GLY A 332 2.13 -26.23 -5.86
CA GLY A 332 1.80 -26.45 -7.27
C GLY A 332 0.82 -25.43 -7.79
N GLU A 333 1.35 -24.40 -8.44
CA GLU A 333 0.59 -23.35 -9.08
C GLU A 333 -0.09 -23.93 -10.32
N LYS A 334 -1.38 -23.64 -10.50
CA LYS A 334 -2.11 -24.06 -11.72
C LYS A 334 -2.44 -22.83 -12.54
N TYR A 335 -1.94 -22.79 -13.75
CA TYR A 335 -2.35 -21.80 -14.74
C TYR A 335 -3.25 -22.46 -15.77
N ARG A 336 -4.50 -22.00 -15.90
CA ARG A 336 -5.53 -22.55 -16.80
C ARG A 336 -5.71 -24.08 -16.66
N GLY A 337 -5.59 -24.58 -15.42
CA GLY A 337 -5.75 -26.01 -15.11
C GLY A 337 -4.51 -26.88 -15.33
N ALA A 338 -3.41 -26.34 -15.85
CA ALA A 338 -2.11 -27.00 -15.95
C ALA A 338 -1.22 -26.65 -14.75
N GLU A 339 -0.52 -27.63 -14.20
CA GLU A 339 0.47 -27.40 -13.14
C GLU A 339 1.65 -26.59 -13.70
N VAL A 340 1.99 -25.52 -12.99
CA VAL A 340 3.19 -24.71 -13.28
C VAL A 340 4.28 -25.11 -12.29
N ASP A 341 5.36 -25.66 -12.79
CA ASP A 341 6.57 -25.88 -11.99
C ASP A 341 7.23 -24.53 -11.70
N ALA A 342 6.91 -23.91 -10.54
CA ALA A 342 7.61 -22.74 -10.06
C ALA A 342 9.04 -23.14 -9.64
N THR A 343 9.97 -23.09 -10.60
CA THR A 343 11.38 -23.45 -10.36
C THR A 343 12.16 -22.37 -9.63
N LEU A 344 11.67 -21.13 -9.60
CA LEU A 344 12.33 -19.97 -9.01
C LEU A 344 11.40 -19.28 -8.01
N LEU A 345 11.90 -19.08 -6.78
CA LEU A 345 11.19 -18.35 -5.72
C LEU A 345 11.86 -17.00 -5.45
N PRO A 346 11.10 -15.91 -5.27
CA PRO A 346 11.66 -14.61 -4.92
C PRO A 346 12.29 -14.66 -3.53
N LYS A 347 13.51 -14.15 -3.42
CA LYS A 347 14.28 -14.04 -2.18
C LYS A 347 15.00 -12.70 -2.13
N VAL A 348 15.49 -12.32 -0.96
CA VAL A 348 16.31 -11.14 -0.74
C VAL A 348 17.72 -11.59 -0.34
N LYS A 349 18.73 -11.00 -0.97
CA LYS A 349 20.11 -11.11 -0.57
C LYS A 349 20.51 -9.83 0.16
N VAL A 350 20.87 -9.95 1.43
CA VAL A 350 21.37 -8.88 2.28
C VAL A 350 22.88 -9.06 2.43
N GLU A 351 23.65 -8.04 2.10
CA GLU A 351 25.10 -8.04 2.22
C GLU A 351 25.55 -6.93 3.16
N VAL A 352 26.34 -7.30 4.15
CA VAL A 352 26.95 -6.37 5.11
C VAL A 352 28.47 -6.60 5.12
N VAL A 353 29.23 -5.52 5.24
CA VAL A 353 30.69 -5.59 5.41
C VAL A 353 31.02 -5.10 6.82
N VAL A 354 31.70 -5.92 7.59
CA VAL A 354 31.98 -5.67 9.00
C VAL A 354 33.44 -5.89 9.33
N SER A 355 33.91 -5.18 10.33
CA SER A 355 35.26 -5.34 10.88
C SER A 355 35.28 -5.33 12.40
N LYS A 356 34.44 -4.52 13.06
CA LYS A 356 34.35 -4.43 14.52
C LYS A 356 33.38 -5.44 15.14
N ILE A 357 32.32 -5.75 14.41
CA ILE A 357 31.30 -6.67 14.88
C ILE A 357 31.77 -8.09 14.56
N PRO A 358 31.91 -8.99 15.56
CA PRO A 358 32.28 -10.37 15.31
C PRO A 358 31.31 -11.04 14.34
N VAL A 359 31.85 -11.77 13.37
CA VAL A 359 31.06 -12.49 12.35
C VAL A 359 30.09 -13.47 13.00
N ASP A 360 30.55 -14.20 14.03
CA ASP A 360 29.72 -15.15 14.78
C ASP A 360 28.48 -14.48 15.41
N LYS A 361 28.63 -13.25 15.92
CA LYS A 361 27.50 -12.50 16.45
C LYS A 361 26.45 -12.15 15.38
N ILE A 362 26.90 -11.86 14.15
CA ILE A 362 25.99 -11.60 13.02
C ILE A 362 25.28 -12.89 12.61
N ILE A 363 26.02 -14.01 12.54
CA ILE A 363 25.48 -15.32 12.20
C ILE A 363 24.41 -15.73 13.23
N ASP A 364 24.73 -15.63 14.50
CA ASP A 364 23.81 -15.98 15.59
C ASP A 364 22.55 -15.11 15.58
N THR A 365 22.72 -13.80 15.39
CA THR A 365 21.60 -12.85 15.34
C THR A 365 20.72 -13.13 14.13
N ALA A 366 21.30 -13.31 12.94
CA ALA A 366 20.57 -13.60 11.74
C ALA A 366 19.86 -14.97 11.83
N THR A 367 20.52 -15.97 12.37
CA THR A 367 19.93 -17.30 12.55
C THR A 367 18.72 -17.23 13.49
N LYS A 368 18.83 -16.56 14.62
CA LYS A 368 17.71 -16.38 15.56
C LYS A 368 16.54 -15.63 14.92
N ALA A 369 16.82 -14.59 14.16
CA ALA A 369 15.80 -13.78 13.50
C ALA A 369 15.08 -14.51 12.35
N LEU A 370 15.76 -15.44 11.67
CA LEU A 370 15.25 -16.08 10.47
C LEU A 370 14.69 -17.49 10.69
N TYR A 371 15.05 -18.11 11.81
CA TYR A 371 14.68 -19.50 12.09
C TYR A 371 13.18 -19.71 12.19
N THR A 372 12.65 -20.62 11.39
CA THR A 372 11.25 -21.09 11.44
C THR A 372 11.16 -22.61 11.62
N GLY A 373 12.27 -23.32 11.52
CA GLY A 373 12.32 -24.77 11.56
C GLY A 373 11.85 -25.46 10.26
N HIS A 374 11.65 -24.69 9.19
CA HIS A 374 11.21 -25.19 7.89
C HIS A 374 12.27 -24.99 6.80
N ILE A 375 12.23 -25.86 5.79
CA ILE A 375 13.07 -25.72 4.60
C ILE A 375 12.76 -24.36 3.94
N GLY A 376 13.78 -23.52 3.76
CA GLY A 376 13.63 -22.21 3.11
C GLY A 376 14.01 -21.02 3.96
N ASP A 377 14.37 -21.20 5.24
CA ASP A 377 14.79 -20.13 6.16
C ASP A 377 15.95 -19.26 5.65
N GLY A 378 16.75 -19.79 4.74
CA GLY A 378 17.82 -19.04 4.10
C GLY A 378 19.19 -19.67 4.18
N LYS A 379 20.20 -18.91 3.78
CA LYS A 379 21.62 -19.30 3.86
C LYS A 379 22.46 -18.08 4.16
N ILE A 380 23.51 -18.26 4.94
CA ILE A 380 24.48 -17.23 5.29
C ILE A 380 25.83 -17.65 4.70
N PHE A 381 26.47 -16.73 3.98
CA PHE A 381 27.80 -16.92 3.40
C PHE A 381 28.73 -15.85 3.95
N VAL A 382 29.94 -16.25 4.32
CA VAL A 382 30.97 -15.33 4.80
C VAL A 382 32.13 -15.32 3.83
N TYR A 383 32.56 -14.12 3.45
CA TYR A 383 33.67 -13.90 2.54
C TYR A 383 34.71 -12.99 3.20
N ASN A 384 35.98 -13.27 2.98
CA ASN A 384 37.06 -12.37 3.35
C ASN A 384 37.13 -11.21 2.35
N VAL A 385 37.20 -9.96 2.83
CA VAL A 385 37.29 -8.76 2.00
C VAL A 385 38.71 -8.27 1.98
N ALA A 386 39.35 -8.37 0.84
CA ALA A 386 40.76 -8.00 0.69
C ALA A 386 41.00 -6.48 0.80
N LYS A 387 40.01 -5.66 0.37
CA LYS A 387 40.11 -4.19 0.37
C LYS A 387 38.75 -3.52 0.29
N VAL A 388 38.60 -2.41 0.98
CA VAL A 388 37.44 -1.50 0.90
C VAL A 388 37.94 -0.09 0.62
N VAL A 389 37.24 0.66 -0.25
CA VAL A 389 37.55 2.06 -0.54
C VAL A 389 36.27 2.87 -0.49
N LYS A 390 36.26 3.94 0.28
CA LYS A 390 35.14 4.90 0.36
C LYS A 390 35.25 5.90 -0.79
N VAL A 391 34.32 5.85 -1.73
CA VAL A 391 34.40 6.63 -2.98
C VAL A 391 34.42 8.15 -2.70
N ARG A 392 33.68 8.62 -1.71
CA ARG A 392 33.58 10.05 -1.38
C ARG A 392 34.88 10.65 -0.85
N THR A 393 35.63 9.92 -0.04
CA THR A 393 36.78 10.45 0.71
C THR A 393 38.12 9.82 0.30
N GLY A 394 38.09 8.68 -0.42
CA GLY A 394 39.30 7.91 -0.75
C GLY A 394 39.86 7.09 0.43
N GLU A 395 39.21 7.11 1.60
CA GLU A 395 39.59 6.30 2.75
C GLU A 395 39.57 4.82 2.38
N GLN A 396 40.51 4.06 2.97
CA GLN A 396 40.69 2.66 2.66
C GLN A 396 40.49 1.76 3.89
N ASP A 397 40.10 0.53 3.63
CA ASP A 397 40.00 -0.57 4.58
C ASP A 397 39.15 -0.20 5.81
N TYR A 398 39.72 -0.30 6.99
CA TYR A 398 39.00 -0.03 8.24
C TYR A 398 38.40 1.38 8.34
N ALA A 399 39.12 2.39 7.85
CA ALA A 399 38.64 3.77 7.86
C ALA A 399 37.47 3.97 6.88
N ALA A 400 37.45 3.22 5.76
CA ALA A 400 36.36 3.28 4.81
C ALA A 400 35.02 2.72 5.33
N LEU A 401 35.08 1.85 6.34
CA LEU A 401 33.89 1.24 6.99
C LEU A 401 33.35 2.08 8.17
N GLN A 402 34.03 3.17 8.55
CA GLN A 402 33.56 4.07 9.58
C GLN A 402 32.75 5.20 8.94
N ASP A 403 31.46 5.24 9.16
CA ASP A 403 30.67 6.45 8.92
C ASP A 403 30.81 7.36 10.14
N VAL A 404 31.66 8.36 9.99
CA VAL A 404 31.75 9.48 10.95
C VAL A 404 30.84 10.55 10.36
N GLU A 405 29.77 10.86 11.06
CA GLU A 405 29.01 12.09 10.82
C GLU A 405 29.80 13.31 11.29
#